data_1c636c820eec70d4f0db5e5b4c2a6b44
#
_entry.id   1c636c820eec70d4f0db5e5b4c2a6b44
#
_cell.length_a   1.000
_cell.length_b   1.000
_cell.length_c   1.000
_cell.angle_alpha   90.00
_cell.angle_beta   90.00
_cell.angle_gamma   90.00
#
_symmetry.space_group_name_H-M   'P 1'
#
loop_
_entity.id
_entity.type
_entity.pdbx_description
1 polymer ?
#
loop_
_entity_poly.entity_id
_entity_poly.type
_entity_poly.pdbx_seq_one_letter_code
_entity_poly.pdbx_strand_id
1 'polypeptide(L)'
;MSYKITVHNREQNEKTHTYEADMCEMACLRKKRTGLPVNIYVDDSGVWKQSGHANRIKIQNNRGEHPVTTDMIPMSIGEAPDILIKNPKMELSQSDINAVKKFIIANKDLLNRLGEDMDIDDFIKAMVVIR
;
A
#
# COMPACT_ATOMS: atom_id res chain seq x y z
N MET A 1 -3.34 12.00 10.96
CA MET A 1 -3.29 12.11 10.55
C MET A 1 -2.92 12.19 10.52
N SER A 2 -2.43 12.18 10.96
CA SER A 2 -2.01 12.28 10.74
C SER A 2 -1.43 12.48 10.72
N TYR A 3 -0.91 12.47 11.36
CA TYR A 3 -0.24 12.71 11.03
C TYR A 3 0.49 12.97 11.07
N LYS A 4 0.84 13.13 11.47
CA LYS A 4 1.59 13.38 11.39
C LYS A 4 2.33 13.69 11.01
N ILE A 5 2.53 13.95 11.35
CA ILE A 5 3.20 14.25 10.84
C ILE A 5 3.86 14.69 10.73
N THR A 6 4.08 14.97 11.33
CA THR A 6 4.54 15.35 10.87
C THR A 6 5.12 15.67 10.71
N VAL A 7 5.26 15.85 11.27
CA VAL A 7 5.59 16.00 10.82
C VAL A 7 6.07 16.36 10.73
N HIS A 8 6.10 16.90 11.37
CA HIS A 8 6.35 17.10 11.00
C HIS A 8 6.77 17.33 11.19
N ASN A 9 6.94 17.51 12.04
CA ASN A 9 7.20 17.43 11.92
C ASN A 9 7.65 17.76 12.05
N ARG A 10 7.82 18.23 12.70
CA ARG A 10 8.05 18.21 12.73
C ARG A 10 8.60 18.28 13.00
N GLU A 11 8.72 18.44 13.78
CA GLU A 11 8.97 18.26 13.93
C GLU A 11 9.54 17.81 14.04
N GLN A 12 9.73 17.90 14.72
CA GLN A 12 10.02 17.30 14.80
C GLN A 12 10.75 16.82 14.47
N ASN A 13 11.01 16.91 14.99
CA ASN A 13 11.46 16.30 14.60
C ASN A 13 12.20 15.96 13.91
N GLU A 14 12.39 15.82 13.88
CA GLU A 14 12.79 15.36 13.37
C GLU A 14 13.32 14.60 12.79
N LYS A 15 13.22 14.12 12.75
CA LYS A 15 13.68 13.07 12.49
C LYS A 15 13.60 12.10 12.15
N THR A 16 13.41 12.05 12.06
CA THR A 16 13.66 10.97 11.85
C THR A 16 13.11 9.77 11.55
N HIS A 17 12.25 9.57 11.38
CA HIS A 17 11.69 8.22 11.35
C HIS A 17 11.33 7.88 9.93
N THR A 18 12.20 7.20 9.26
CA THR A 18 12.05 6.81 7.86
C THR A 18 10.76 6.02 7.65
N TYR A 19 10.43 5.12 8.59
CA TYR A 19 9.22 4.31 8.52
C TYR A 19 7.97 5.19 8.53
N GLU A 20 7.92 6.17 9.42
CA GLU A 20 6.77 7.07 9.48
C GLU A 20 6.64 7.92 8.23
N ALA A 21 7.76 8.35 7.67
CA ALA A 21 7.74 9.09 6.41
C ALA A 21 7.14 8.23 5.29
N ASP A 22 7.52 6.95 5.21
CA ASP A 22 6.97 6.04 4.21
C ASP A 22 5.45 5.93 4.35
N MET A 23 4.94 5.84 5.59
CA MET A 23 3.50 5.71 5.81
C MET A 23 2.75 6.98 5.45
N CYS A 24 3.36 8.15 5.64
CA CYS A 24 2.75 9.41 5.25
C CYS A 24 2.58 9.52 3.74
N GLU A 25 3.33 8.73 2.97
CA GLU A 25 3.29 8.76 1.52
C GLU A 25 2.38 7.68 0.93
N MET A 26 1.58 7.00 1.75
CA MET A 26 0.72 5.91 1.28
C MET A 26 -0.74 6.17 1.60
N ALA A 27 -1.60 5.77 0.68
CA ALA A 27 -3.04 5.84 0.86
C ALA A 27 -3.59 4.46 1.15
N CYS A 28 -4.55 4.38 2.07
CA CYS A 28 -5.21 3.12 2.39
C CYS A 28 -6.38 2.88 1.44
N LEU A 29 -6.38 1.72 0.79
CA LEU A 29 -7.52 1.25 0.01
C LEU A 29 -8.23 0.20 0.84
N ARG A 30 -9.40 0.57 1.35
CA ARG A 30 -10.15 -0.30 2.25
C ARG A 30 -10.78 -1.46 1.49
N LYS A 31 -10.90 -2.59 2.17
CA LYS A 31 -11.36 -3.84 1.54
C LYS A 31 -12.73 -3.72 0.89
N LYS A 32 -13.60 -2.88 1.42
CA LYS A 32 -14.93 -2.70 0.82
C LYS A 32 -14.87 -1.95 -0.51
N ARG A 33 -13.78 -1.22 -0.78
CA ARG A 33 -13.61 -0.54 -2.05
C ARG A 33 -13.04 -1.45 -3.13
N THR A 34 -12.05 -2.25 -2.74
CA THR A 34 -11.32 -3.08 -3.68
C THR A 34 -11.98 -4.44 -3.92
N GLY A 35 -12.82 -4.89 -3.00
CA GLY A 35 -13.33 -6.25 -3.01
C GLY A 35 -12.36 -7.26 -2.42
N LEU A 36 -11.21 -6.78 -1.93
CA LEU A 36 -10.21 -7.66 -1.33
C LEU A 36 -10.62 -8.08 0.08
N PRO A 37 -10.08 -9.18 0.58
CA PRO A 37 -10.35 -9.61 1.95
C PRO A 37 -9.58 -8.80 3.00
N VAL A 38 -8.69 -7.91 2.58
CA VAL A 38 -7.82 -7.14 3.48
C VAL A 38 -7.67 -5.72 2.96
N ASN A 39 -7.33 -4.80 3.88
CA ASN A 39 -6.93 -3.45 3.49
C ASN A 39 -5.53 -3.48 2.92
N ILE A 40 -5.26 -2.63 1.93
CA ILE A 40 -3.92 -2.47 1.36
C ILE A 40 -3.55 -0.99 1.35
N TYR A 41 -2.25 -0.72 1.27
CA TYR A 41 -1.71 0.63 1.21
C TYR A 41 -0.90 0.78 -0.06
N VAL A 42 -1.16 1.87 -0.79
CA VAL A 42 -0.51 2.14 -2.07
C VAL A 42 0.20 3.49 -2.00
N ASP A 43 1.31 3.62 -2.73
CA ASP A 43 2.02 4.89 -2.84
C ASP A 43 1.26 5.79 -3.82
N ASP A 44 0.66 6.85 -3.31
CA ASP A 44 -0.11 7.78 -4.12
C ASP A 44 0.65 9.07 -4.44
N SER A 45 1.91 9.15 -4.02
CA SER A 45 2.74 10.35 -4.23
C SER A 45 3.80 10.17 -5.32
N GLY A 46 4.08 8.92 -5.70
CA GLY A 46 5.14 8.62 -6.65
C GLY A 46 6.54 8.66 -6.04
N VAL A 47 6.63 8.78 -4.71
CA VAL A 47 7.93 8.92 -4.04
C VAL A 47 8.81 7.69 -4.19
N TRP A 48 8.23 6.53 -4.49
CA TRP A 48 9.00 5.30 -4.70
C TRP A 48 10.05 5.46 -5.80
N LYS A 49 9.79 6.33 -6.77
CA LYS A 49 10.74 6.56 -7.87
C LYS A 49 12.03 7.18 -7.38
N GLN A 50 11.97 7.89 -6.25
CA GLN A 50 13.14 8.57 -5.69
C GLN A 50 13.81 7.75 -4.58
N SER A 51 13.17 6.67 -4.14
CA SER A 51 13.67 5.90 -2.99
C SER A 51 14.67 4.82 -3.35
N GLY A 52 14.87 4.58 -4.65
CA GLY A 52 15.85 3.59 -5.10
C GLY A 52 15.33 2.16 -5.16
N HIS A 53 14.05 1.94 -4.90
CA HIS A 53 13.44 0.61 -5.04
C HIS A 53 12.25 0.69 -5.99
N ALA A 54 11.80 -0.48 -6.46
CA ALA A 54 10.63 -0.56 -7.31
C ALA A 54 9.36 -0.29 -6.52
N ASN A 55 8.29 0.06 -7.23
CA ASN A 55 7.00 0.31 -6.60
C ASN A 55 6.48 -0.96 -5.92
N ARG A 56 5.79 -0.78 -4.82
CA ARG A 56 5.23 -1.88 -4.04
C ARG A 56 4.01 -1.41 -3.27
N ILE A 57 3.15 -2.36 -2.89
CA ILE A 57 2.06 -2.10 -1.96
C ILE A 57 2.43 -2.70 -0.60
N LYS A 58 1.69 -2.32 0.42
CA LYS A 58 1.79 -2.95 1.74
C LYS A 58 0.43 -3.50 2.11
N ILE A 59 0.40 -4.74 2.58
CA ILE A 59 -0.83 -5.45 2.91
C ILE A 59 -0.97 -5.46 4.42
N GLN A 60 -2.15 -5.06 4.92
CA GLN A 60 -2.45 -5.17 6.34
C GLN A 60 -2.52 -6.65 6.74
N ASN A 61 -1.77 -7.03 7.77
CA ASN A 61 -1.65 -8.44 8.16
C ASN A 61 -2.79 -8.87 9.07
N ASN A 62 -4.02 -8.46 8.75
CA ASN A 62 -5.23 -8.99 9.37
C ASN A 62 -6.42 -8.62 8.48
N ARG A 63 -7.55 -9.28 8.71
CA ARG A 63 -8.73 -9.10 7.87
C ARG A 63 -9.70 -8.06 8.42
N GLY A 64 -9.30 -7.30 9.44
CA GLY A 64 -10.14 -6.28 10.05
C GLY A 64 -10.42 -5.13 9.10
N GLU A 65 -11.50 -4.38 9.39
CA GLU A 65 -11.90 -3.25 8.56
C GLU A 65 -11.17 -1.97 8.92
N HIS A 66 -10.71 -1.84 10.15
CA HIS A 66 -10.00 -0.64 10.57
C HIS A 66 -8.58 -0.65 10.01
N PRO A 67 -8.14 0.46 9.42
CA PRO A 67 -6.76 0.56 8.95
C PRO A 67 -5.77 0.38 10.10
N VAL A 68 -4.79 -0.47 9.88
CA VAL A 68 -3.70 -0.72 10.82
C VAL A 68 -2.40 -0.54 10.06
N THR A 69 -1.51 0.31 10.57
CA THR A 69 -0.27 0.67 9.87
C THR A 69 0.96 -0.03 10.42
N THR A 70 0.77 -0.92 11.38
CA THR A 70 1.84 -1.77 11.92
C THR A 70 1.70 -3.18 11.35
N ASP A 71 2.78 -3.92 11.33
CA ASP A 71 2.78 -5.33 10.93
C ASP A 71 2.23 -5.52 9.51
N MET A 72 2.77 -4.78 8.56
CA MET A 72 2.34 -4.87 7.17
C MET A 72 3.27 -5.73 6.36
N ILE A 73 2.73 -6.27 5.26
CA ILE A 73 3.46 -7.18 4.38
C ILE A 73 3.69 -6.48 3.05
N PRO A 74 4.93 -6.15 2.69
CA PRO A 74 5.19 -5.52 1.39
C PRO A 74 5.14 -6.54 0.26
N MET A 75 4.51 -6.15 -0.85
CA MET A 75 4.38 -7.00 -2.03
C MET A 75 4.73 -6.20 -3.29
N SER A 76 5.48 -6.82 -4.19
CA SER A 76 5.91 -6.16 -5.43
C SER A 76 4.74 -5.97 -6.39
N ILE A 77 4.86 -4.96 -7.25
CA ILE A 77 3.89 -4.67 -8.31
C ILE A 77 4.51 -5.12 -9.64
N GLY A 78 3.79 -5.96 -10.37
CA GLY A 78 4.26 -6.47 -11.64
C GLY A 78 3.40 -7.62 -12.10
N GLU A 79 3.88 -8.37 -13.08
CA GLU A 79 3.15 -9.51 -13.63
C GLU A 79 3.24 -10.74 -12.74
N ALA A 80 4.23 -10.78 -11.85
CA ALA A 80 4.39 -11.87 -10.89
C ALA A 80 4.62 -11.27 -9.49
N PRO A 81 3.56 -10.70 -8.88
CA PRO A 81 3.71 -10.10 -7.56
C PRO A 81 4.17 -11.13 -6.53
N ASP A 82 5.05 -10.70 -5.63
CA ASP A 82 5.57 -11.58 -4.60
C ASP A 82 5.79 -10.81 -3.31
N ILE A 83 5.74 -11.53 -2.19
CA ILE A 83 6.03 -10.96 -0.88
C ILE A 83 7.52 -10.62 -0.82
N LEU A 84 7.82 -9.37 -0.49
CA LEU A 84 9.20 -8.88 -0.48
C LEU A 84 9.91 -9.17 0.83
N ILE A 85 9.17 -9.16 1.95
CA ILE A 85 9.72 -9.46 3.27
C ILE A 85 8.75 -10.40 3.94
N LYS A 86 9.22 -11.60 4.29
CA LYS A 86 8.40 -12.59 4.95
C LYS A 86 8.11 -12.18 6.38
N ASN A 87 6.88 -12.39 6.81
CA ASN A 87 6.47 -12.13 8.18
C ASN A 87 6.28 -13.47 8.88
N PRO A 88 7.04 -13.77 9.96
CA PRO A 88 6.91 -15.05 10.66
C PRO A 88 5.56 -15.22 11.35
N LYS A 89 4.81 -14.12 11.54
CA LYS A 89 3.48 -14.15 12.15
C LYS A 89 2.40 -13.81 11.13
N MET A 90 2.47 -14.45 9.98
CA MET A 90 1.50 -14.23 8.91
C MET A 90 0.12 -14.66 9.37
N GLU A 91 -0.84 -13.71 9.37
CA GLU A 91 -2.22 -13.99 9.76
C GLU A 91 -3.14 -14.15 8.55
N LEU A 92 -2.62 -13.95 7.37
CA LEU A 92 -3.40 -14.07 6.13
C LEU A 92 -3.24 -15.46 5.54
N SER A 93 -4.31 -15.95 4.93
CA SER A 93 -4.26 -17.23 4.23
C SER A 93 -3.63 -17.08 2.85
N GLN A 94 -3.26 -18.19 2.24
CA GLN A 94 -2.79 -18.18 0.85
C GLN A 94 -3.86 -17.63 -0.08
N SER A 95 -5.12 -17.90 0.22
CA SER A 95 -6.25 -17.37 -0.55
C SER A 95 -6.30 -15.84 -0.47
N ASP A 96 -6.06 -15.27 0.70
CA ASP A 96 -6.01 -13.81 0.86
C ASP A 96 -4.87 -13.23 0.02
N ILE A 97 -3.69 -13.85 0.08
CA ILE A 97 -2.53 -13.39 -0.66
C ILE A 97 -2.78 -13.48 -2.17
N ASN A 98 -3.40 -14.56 -2.62
CA ASN A 98 -3.70 -14.74 -4.04
C ASN A 98 -4.70 -13.69 -4.54
N ALA A 99 -5.67 -13.30 -3.71
CA ALA A 99 -6.60 -12.24 -4.10
C ALA A 99 -5.88 -10.91 -4.30
N VAL A 100 -4.93 -10.59 -3.43
CA VAL A 100 -4.13 -9.37 -3.56
C VAL A 100 -3.27 -9.44 -4.83
N LYS A 101 -2.68 -10.59 -5.11
CA LYS A 101 -1.88 -10.75 -6.34
C LYS A 101 -2.74 -10.50 -7.59
N LYS A 102 -3.97 -11.01 -7.61
CA LYS A 102 -4.88 -10.76 -8.73
C LYS A 102 -5.17 -9.26 -8.88
N PHE A 103 -5.40 -8.58 -7.78
CA PHE A 103 -5.65 -7.13 -7.80
C PHE A 103 -4.47 -6.38 -8.39
N ILE A 104 -3.26 -6.73 -7.96
CA ILE A 104 -2.05 -6.09 -8.47
C ILE A 104 -1.90 -6.31 -9.96
N ILE A 105 -2.07 -7.54 -10.43
CA ILE A 105 -1.92 -7.85 -11.86
C ILE A 105 -2.94 -7.07 -12.68
N ALA A 106 -4.17 -6.98 -12.21
CA ALA A 106 -5.22 -6.28 -12.94
C ALA A 106 -5.01 -4.78 -12.96
N ASN A 107 -4.30 -4.22 -11.97
CA ASN A 107 -4.16 -2.78 -11.79
C ASN A 107 -2.72 -2.29 -11.86
N LYS A 108 -1.78 -3.11 -12.31
CA LYS A 108 -0.35 -2.77 -12.20
C LYS A 108 0.01 -1.46 -12.92
N ASP A 109 -0.58 -1.22 -14.08
CA ASP A 109 -0.27 0.00 -14.84
C ASP A 109 -0.81 1.23 -14.13
N LEU A 110 -2.01 1.14 -13.57
CA LEU A 110 -2.61 2.24 -12.81
C LEU A 110 -1.81 2.50 -11.53
N LEU A 111 -1.39 1.43 -10.85
CA LEU A 111 -0.60 1.56 -9.63
C LEU A 111 0.71 2.30 -9.89
N ASN A 112 1.32 2.06 -11.04
CA ASN A 112 2.58 2.72 -11.39
C ASN A 112 2.39 4.16 -11.86
N ARG A 113 1.16 4.55 -12.20
CA ARG A 113 0.85 5.93 -12.58
C ARG A 113 0.48 6.83 -11.40
N LEU A 114 0.17 6.22 -10.26
CA LEU A 114 -0.18 6.99 -9.06
C LEU A 114 0.95 7.94 -8.68
N GLY A 115 0.59 9.20 -8.43
CA GLY A 115 1.54 10.23 -8.05
C GLY A 115 2.27 10.85 -9.23
N GLU A 116 2.01 10.38 -10.44
CA GLU A 116 2.63 10.93 -11.65
C GLU A 116 1.58 11.68 -12.48
N ASP A 117 0.74 10.95 -13.20
CA ASP A 117 -0.33 11.55 -13.99
C ASP A 117 -1.72 11.11 -13.51
N MET A 118 -1.80 10.51 -12.33
CA MET A 118 -3.03 10.01 -11.78
C MET A 118 -3.02 10.20 -10.27
N ASP A 119 -4.07 10.81 -9.72
CA ASP A 119 -4.21 10.91 -8.27
C ASP A 119 -5.03 9.74 -7.73
N ILE A 120 -5.15 9.67 -6.40
CA ILE A 120 -5.81 8.53 -5.78
C ILE A 120 -7.31 8.47 -6.12
N ASP A 121 -7.96 9.61 -6.27
CA ASP A 121 -9.39 9.63 -6.62
C ASP A 121 -9.60 9.08 -8.02
N ASP A 122 -8.75 9.46 -8.96
CA ASP A 122 -8.82 8.94 -10.34
C ASP A 122 -8.53 7.44 -10.36
N PHE A 123 -7.56 7.00 -9.55
CA PHE A 123 -7.24 5.59 -9.44
C PHE A 123 -8.46 4.79 -8.95
N ILE A 124 -9.12 5.27 -7.90
CA ILE A 124 -10.27 4.57 -7.33
C ILE A 124 -11.39 4.41 -8.36
N LYS A 125 -11.57 5.43 -9.20
CA LYS A 125 -12.60 5.37 -10.26
C LYS A 125 -12.25 4.39 -11.37
N ALA A 126 -10.97 4.24 -11.66
CA ALA A 126 -10.49 3.44 -12.80
C ALA A 126 -10.15 2.01 -12.43
N MET A 127 -9.87 1.71 -11.16
CA MET A 127 -9.36 0.42 -10.75
C MET A 127 -10.33 -0.72 -11.03
N VAL A 128 -9.76 -1.89 -11.29
CA VAL A 128 -10.53 -3.13 -11.45
C VAL A 128 -10.68 -3.74 -10.04
N VAL A 129 -11.93 -3.87 -9.58
CA VAL A 129 -12.19 -4.45 -8.27
C VAL A 129 -12.21 -5.97 -8.35
N ILE A 130 -11.91 -6.62 -7.23
CA ILE A 130 -11.94 -8.07 -7.13
C ILE A 130 -13.33 -8.50 -6.65
N ARG A 131 -13.86 -9.54 -7.30
CA ARG A 131 -15.19 -10.05 -6.98
C ARG A 131 -15.18 -11.53 -6.65
#